data_7ee4b716dfefead9bf89af54129cb2d5
#
_entry.id   7ee4b716dfefead9bf89af54129cb2d5
#
_cell.length_a   1.000
_cell.length_b   1.000
_cell.length_c   1.000
_cell.angle_alpha   90.00
_cell.angle_beta   90.00
_cell.angle_gamma   90.00
#
_symmetry.space_group_name_H-M   'P 1'
#
loop_
_entity.id
_entity.type
_entity.pdbx_description
1 polymer ?
#
loop_
_entity_poly.entity_id
_entity_poly.type
_entity_poly.pdbx_seq_one_letter_code
_entity_poly.pdbx_strand_id
1 'polypeptide(L)'
;MDQDDNSSTVIQTGNDNDALILGTGNNNVYKIEQTGNNMYAKFMTFADNSDIWSTQEGSGNHNVYVYNANGADNNSTRVIQKGSGNKDADVFWYADADNGQLNLTQQGNGAHTSNIKFYTDDYNVNVIQKGATNQAYSVTFNCVSNCTKTISITQE
;
A
#
# COMPACT_ATOMS: atom_id res chain seq x y z
N MET A 1 -4.41 6.10 30.52
CA MET A 1 -4.74 5.91 29.11
C MET A 1 -3.47 5.42 28.49
N ASP A 2 -3.38 4.12 28.32
CA ASP A 2 -2.24 3.52 27.68
C ASP A 2 -2.40 3.80 26.17
N GLN A 3 -1.57 4.68 25.64
CA GLN A 3 -1.41 4.83 24.21
C GLN A 3 -0.54 3.67 23.76
N ASP A 4 -1.15 2.69 23.15
CA ASP A 4 -0.39 1.60 22.54
C ASP A 4 0.26 2.12 21.25
N ASP A 5 1.48 2.63 21.36
CA ASP A 5 2.33 2.93 20.22
C ASP A 5 2.80 1.61 19.61
N ASN A 6 2.03 1.08 18.67
CA ASN A 6 2.34 -0.19 18.04
C ASN A 6 3.37 0.01 16.91
N SER A 7 4.39 -0.78 16.89
CA SER A 7 5.35 -0.87 15.79
C SER A 7 5.56 -2.32 15.40
N SER A 8 5.50 -2.62 14.13
CA SER A 8 5.78 -3.95 13.61
C SER A 8 6.73 -3.84 12.42
N THR A 9 7.73 -4.68 12.40
CA THR A 9 8.71 -4.74 11.31
C THR A 9 8.92 -6.19 10.90
N VAL A 10 8.78 -6.50 9.63
CA VAL A 10 9.11 -7.79 9.04
C VAL A 10 10.18 -7.54 7.98
N ILE A 11 11.29 -8.22 8.05
CA ILE A 11 12.35 -8.19 7.04
C ILE A 11 12.60 -9.63 6.58
N GLN A 12 12.49 -9.88 5.30
CA GLN A 12 12.72 -11.18 4.69
C GLN A 12 13.73 -11.02 3.55
N THR A 13 14.60 -11.96 3.35
CA THR A 13 15.63 -11.89 2.29
C THR A 13 15.62 -13.12 1.39
N GLY A 14 15.15 -14.25 1.82
CA GLY A 14 15.12 -15.52 1.08
C GLY A 14 13.99 -15.64 0.05
N ASN A 15 13.90 -16.79 -0.59
CA ASN A 15 12.88 -17.14 -1.58
C ASN A 15 11.50 -17.39 -0.95
N ASP A 16 10.44 -17.35 -1.75
CA ASP A 16 9.05 -17.66 -1.41
C ASP A 16 8.53 -16.85 -0.20
N ASN A 17 8.78 -15.57 -0.22
CA ASN A 17 8.50 -14.66 0.88
C ASN A 17 7.00 -14.37 1.00
N ASP A 18 6.44 -14.64 2.16
CA ASP A 18 5.08 -14.29 2.54
C ASP A 18 5.10 -13.60 3.90
N ALA A 19 4.47 -12.45 3.98
CA ALA A 19 4.41 -11.65 5.19
C ALA A 19 3.00 -11.11 5.42
N LEU A 20 2.51 -11.26 6.64
CA LEU A 20 1.22 -10.76 7.08
C LEU A 20 1.37 -9.93 8.35
N ILE A 21 0.86 -8.71 8.30
CA ILE A 21 0.66 -7.87 9.48
C ILE A 21 -0.83 -7.70 9.72
N LEU A 22 -1.27 -8.05 10.92
CA LEU A 22 -2.59 -7.75 11.44
C LEU A 22 -2.44 -6.73 12.57
N GLY A 23 -3.03 -5.57 12.40
CA GLY A 23 -2.89 -4.48 13.35
C GLY A 23 -4.23 -3.95 13.85
N THR A 24 -4.28 -3.67 15.14
CA THR A 24 -5.41 -3.00 15.81
C THR A 24 -4.87 -1.98 16.81
N GLY A 25 -5.61 -0.92 17.09
CA GLY A 25 -5.20 0.11 18.04
C GLY A 25 -4.73 1.40 17.37
N ASN A 26 -4.16 2.31 18.15
CA ASN A 26 -3.85 3.68 17.74
C ASN A 26 -2.36 3.87 17.40
N ASN A 27 -2.00 4.79 16.52
CA ASN A 27 -0.65 5.23 16.17
C ASN A 27 0.30 4.10 15.72
N ASN A 28 -0.11 3.33 14.75
CA ASN A 28 0.63 2.16 14.29
C ASN A 28 1.63 2.49 13.18
N VAL A 29 2.80 1.88 13.23
CA VAL A 29 3.78 1.87 12.14
C VAL A 29 4.03 0.42 11.72
N TYR A 30 3.70 0.09 10.51
CA TYR A 30 3.86 -1.26 9.95
C TYR A 30 4.83 -1.24 8.78
N LYS A 31 5.79 -2.13 8.80
CA LYS A 31 6.79 -2.23 7.74
C LYS A 31 7.04 -3.68 7.33
N ILE A 32 7.03 -3.94 6.02
CA ILE A 32 7.50 -5.19 5.41
C ILE A 32 8.57 -4.83 4.38
N GLU A 33 9.73 -5.41 4.48
CA GLU A 33 10.78 -5.38 3.47
C GLU A 33 11.05 -6.81 3.00
N GLN A 34 11.05 -7.06 1.70
CA GLN A 34 11.33 -8.36 1.13
C GLN A 34 12.34 -8.17 0.00
N THR A 35 13.33 -8.98 -0.12
CA THR A 35 14.40 -8.80 -1.11
C THR A 35 14.48 -9.96 -2.12
N GLY A 36 13.99 -11.12 -1.76
CA GLY A 36 14.01 -12.35 -2.55
C GLY A 36 12.92 -12.47 -3.62
N ASN A 37 12.62 -13.67 -4.07
CA ASN A 37 11.67 -14.02 -5.12
C ASN A 37 10.28 -14.34 -4.55
N ASN A 38 9.23 -14.31 -5.39
CA ASN A 38 7.85 -14.71 -5.11
C ASN A 38 7.25 -14.04 -3.86
N MET A 39 7.30 -12.74 -3.82
CA MET A 39 7.01 -11.95 -2.63
C MET A 39 5.53 -11.58 -2.53
N TYR A 40 4.97 -11.83 -1.36
CA TYR A 40 3.64 -11.41 -0.97
C TYR A 40 3.66 -10.65 0.35
N ALA A 41 3.10 -9.45 0.38
CA ALA A 41 2.97 -8.66 1.58
C ALA A 41 1.51 -8.30 1.81
N LYS A 42 1.00 -8.60 2.99
CA LYS A 42 -0.36 -8.29 3.36
C LYS A 42 -0.44 -7.50 4.66
N PHE A 43 -1.17 -6.41 4.60
CA PHE A 43 -1.51 -5.60 5.76
C PHE A 43 -3.03 -5.56 5.92
N MET A 44 -3.49 -5.88 7.10
CA MET A 44 -4.87 -5.69 7.52
C MET A 44 -4.89 -4.89 8.80
N THR A 45 -5.32 -3.66 8.73
CA THR A 45 -5.26 -2.73 9.85
C THR A 45 -6.65 -2.21 10.21
N PHE A 46 -6.88 -2.08 11.50
CA PHE A 46 -8.10 -1.54 12.10
C PHE A 46 -7.70 -0.51 13.15
N ALA A 47 -7.06 0.56 12.71
CA ALA A 47 -6.39 1.46 13.63
C ALA A 47 -6.45 2.90 13.15
N ASP A 48 -6.41 3.81 14.11
CA ASP A 48 -6.23 5.22 13.84
C ASP A 48 -4.76 5.53 13.51
N ASN A 49 -4.47 6.47 12.63
CA ASN A 49 -3.13 6.97 12.29
C ASN A 49 -2.13 5.88 11.89
N SER A 50 -2.44 5.09 10.86
CA SER A 50 -1.57 3.99 10.42
C SER A 50 -0.58 4.42 9.34
N ASP A 51 0.71 4.23 9.60
CA ASP A 51 1.77 4.28 8.61
C ASP A 51 2.13 2.88 8.12
N ILE A 52 1.90 2.63 6.83
CA ILE A 52 2.13 1.32 6.20
C ILE A 52 3.21 1.46 5.14
N TRP A 53 4.28 0.69 5.30
CA TRP A 53 5.41 0.69 4.38
C TRP A 53 5.66 -0.71 3.85
N SER A 54 5.61 -0.88 2.53
CA SER A 54 6.01 -2.10 1.85
C SER A 54 7.10 -1.81 0.84
N THR A 55 8.16 -2.59 0.87
CA THR A 55 9.23 -2.57 -0.13
C THR A 55 9.51 -4.00 -0.56
N GLN A 56 9.40 -4.29 -1.84
CA GLN A 56 9.75 -5.59 -2.42
C GLN A 56 10.76 -5.33 -3.53
N GLU A 57 11.84 -6.06 -3.64
CA GLU A 57 12.93 -5.66 -4.51
C GLU A 57 13.40 -6.73 -5.51
N GLY A 58 13.27 -7.98 -5.26
CA GLY A 58 13.82 -9.07 -6.08
C GLY A 58 13.14 -9.33 -7.42
N SER A 59 13.42 -10.46 -8.01
CA SER A 59 12.78 -11.00 -9.20
C SER A 59 11.66 -11.95 -8.82
N GLY A 60 10.56 -11.92 -9.53
CA GLY A 60 9.39 -12.77 -9.28
C GLY A 60 8.10 -11.98 -9.30
N ASN A 61 7.06 -12.56 -8.76
CA ASN A 61 5.77 -11.89 -8.66
C ASN A 61 5.68 -11.13 -7.34
N HIS A 62 5.61 -9.83 -7.43
CA HIS A 62 5.49 -8.97 -6.28
C HIS A 62 4.03 -8.61 -6.07
N ASN A 63 3.46 -9.00 -4.97
CA ASN A 63 2.07 -8.73 -4.66
C ASN A 63 1.96 -8.04 -3.29
N VAL A 64 1.27 -6.92 -3.26
CA VAL A 64 0.99 -6.17 -2.03
C VAL A 64 -0.51 -5.97 -1.89
N TYR A 65 -1.02 -6.38 -0.76
CA TYR A 65 -2.40 -6.15 -0.38
C TYR A 65 -2.47 -5.32 0.90
N VAL A 66 -3.10 -4.16 0.81
CA VAL A 66 -3.33 -3.27 1.96
C VAL A 66 -4.83 -3.11 2.15
N TYR A 67 -5.30 -3.50 3.31
CA TYR A 67 -6.67 -3.28 3.75
C TYR A 67 -6.66 -2.49 5.04
N ASN A 68 -7.21 -1.29 5.00
CA ASN A 68 -7.36 -0.45 6.16
C ASN A 68 -8.85 -0.13 6.38
N ALA A 69 -9.36 -0.45 7.55
CA ALA A 69 -10.75 -0.25 7.91
C ALA A 69 -10.90 0.40 9.29
N ASN A 70 -11.97 1.13 9.48
CA ASN A 70 -12.38 1.84 10.69
C ASN A 70 -11.65 3.15 11.01
N GLY A 71 -12.26 4.26 10.62
CA GLY A 71 -12.12 5.58 11.24
C GLY A 71 -10.69 6.08 11.44
N ALA A 72 -9.79 5.70 10.54
CA ALA A 72 -8.40 6.02 10.71
C ALA A 72 -8.09 7.39 10.11
N ASP A 73 -7.96 8.37 10.97
CA ASP A 73 -7.46 9.69 10.59
C ASP A 73 -5.97 9.63 10.23
N ASN A 74 -5.55 10.35 9.20
CA ASN A 74 -4.14 10.50 8.81
C ASN A 74 -3.39 9.20 8.45
N ASN A 75 -3.96 8.38 7.59
CA ASN A 75 -3.28 7.20 7.10
C ASN A 75 -2.24 7.51 6.03
N SER A 76 -1.08 6.91 6.15
CA SER A 76 -0.03 6.95 5.15
C SER A 76 0.30 5.52 4.67
N THR A 77 0.24 5.30 3.37
CA THR A 77 0.64 4.04 2.77
C THR A 77 1.68 4.27 1.69
N ARG A 78 2.79 3.60 1.81
CA ARG A 78 3.85 3.61 0.80
C ARG A 78 4.14 2.20 0.32
N VAL A 79 3.99 1.99 -0.97
CA VAL A 79 4.30 0.73 -1.64
C VAL A 79 5.37 0.99 -2.70
N ILE A 80 6.47 0.27 -2.64
CA ILE A 80 7.50 0.27 -3.65
C ILE A 80 7.74 -1.18 -4.07
N GLN A 81 7.60 -1.48 -5.34
CA GLN A 81 7.93 -2.78 -5.93
C GLN A 81 8.98 -2.52 -7.01
N LYS A 82 10.09 -3.21 -6.96
CA LYS A 82 11.20 -3.03 -7.90
C LYS A 82 11.44 -4.32 -8.69
N GLY A 83 12.49 -4.41 -9.46
CA GLY A 83 12.91 -5.62 -10.13
C GLY A 83 11.97 -6.16 -11.21
N SER A 84 12.25 -7.34 -11.71
CA SER A 84 11.52 -8.02 -12.78
C SER A 84 10.32 -8.81 -12.25
N GLY A 85 9.42 -9.20 -13.13
CA GLY A 85 8.22 -9.95 -12.80
C GLY A 85 6.97 -9.08 -12.64
N ASN A 86 5.86 -9.74 -12.49
CA ASN A 86 4.58 -9.05 -12.34
C ASN A 86 4.51 -8.34 -10.99
N LYS A 87 3.96 -7.16 -11.00
CA LYS A 87 3.74 -6.37 -9.79
C LYS A 87 2.28 -6.03 -9.68
N ASP A 88 1.70 -6.39 -8.57
CA ASP A 88 0.30 -6.13 -8.25
C ASP A 88 0.19 -5.42 -6.91
N ALA A 89 -0.61 -4.38 -6.87
CA ALA A 89 -0.85 -3.62 -5.65
C ALA A 89 -2.33 -3.33 -5.49
N ASP A 90 -2.92 -3.97 -4.51
CA ASP A 90 -4.29 -3.74 -4.09
C ASP A 90 -4.31 -2.92 -2.81
N VAL A 91 -4.88 -1.73 -2.86
CA VAL A 91 -5.00 -0.83 -1.71
C VAL A 91 -6.45 -0.46 -1.49
N PHE A 92 -6.99 -0.84 -0.35
CA PHE A 92 -8.37 -0.58 0.03
C PHE A 92 -8.43 0.15 1.37
N TRP A 93 -9.01 1.33 1.37
CA TRP A 93 -9.30 2.10 2.57
C TRP A 93 -10.81 2.26 2.71
N TYR A 94 -11.34 1.75 3.82
CA TYR A 94 -12.77 1.77 4.14
C TYR A 94 -13.04 2.61 5.37
N ALA A 95 -14.11 3.42 5.31
CA ALA A 95 -14.69 4.25 6.36
C ALA A 95 -13.81 5.40 6.89
N ASP A 96 -14.39 6.57 6.91
CA ASP A 96 -14.07 7.82 7.63
C ASP A 96 -12.56 8.13 7.87
N ALA A 97 -11.69 7.77 6.94
CA ALA A 97 -10.28 8.14 7.02
C ALA A 97 -10.10 9.52 6.41
N ASP A 98 -9.89 10.51 7.26
CA ASP A 98 -9.49 11.83 6.83
C ASP A 98 -7.99 11.89 6.51
N ASN A 99 -7.58 12.71 5.54
CA ASN A 99 -6.17 12.98 5.20
C ASN A 99 -5.32 11.75 4.81
N GLY A 100 -5.88 10.84 4.02
CA GLY A 100 -5.14 9.68 3.53
C GLY A 100 -4.06 10.02 2.48
N GLN A 101 -2.88 9.43 2.61
CA GLN A 101 -1.79 9.57 1.64
C GLN A 101 -1.36 8.21 1.10
N LEU A 102 -1.40 8.04 -0.22
CA LEU A 102 -0.87 6.85 -0.89
C LEU A 102 0.24 7.22 -1.87
N ASN A 103 1.40 6.62 -1.69
CA ASN A 103 2.50 6.66 -2.64
C ASN A 103 2.80 5.24 -3.13
N LEU A 104 2.43 4.93 -4.36
CA LEU A 104 2.70 3.66 -5.02
C LEU A 104 3.74 3.86 -6.11
N THR A 105 4.80 3.08 -6.08
CA THR A 105 5.79 3.02 -7.16
C THR A 105 6.02 1.58 -7.57
N GLN A 106 5.83 1.26 -8.83
CA GLN A 106 6.17 -0.02 -9.43
C GLN A 106 7.23 0.22 -10.50
N GLN A 107 8.35 -0.42 -10.40
CA GLN A 107 9.50 -0.14 -11.25
C GLN A 107 10.11 -1.44 -11.75
N GLY A 108 10.55 -1.49 -12.98
CA GLY A 108 11.18 -2.65 -13.58
C GLY A 108 10.35 -3.27 -14.70
N ASN A 109 10.78 -4.40 -15.19
CA ASN A 109 10.15 -5.13 -16.30
C ASN A 109 9.01 -6.02 -15.79
N GLY A 110 8.02 -6.22 -16.63
CA GLY A 110 6.85 -7.04 -16.33
C GLY A 110 5.56 -6.24 -16.22
N ALA A 111 4.45 -6.94 -16.04
CA ALA A 111 3.16 -6.29 -15.88
C ALA A 111 3.06 -5.57 -14.54
N HIS A 112 2.56 -4.36 -14.58
CA HIS A 112 2.28 -3.57 -13.40
C HIS A 112 0.79 -3.32 -13.30
N THR A 113 0.16 -3.81 -12.25
CA THR A 113 -1.25 -3.59 -11.99
C THR A 113 -1.44 -2.92 -10.63
N SER A 114 -2.41 -2.04 -10.56
CA SER A 114 -2.82 -1.46 -9.29
C SER A 114 -4.33 -1.27 -9.25
N ASN A 115 -4.93 -1.68 -8.14
CA ASN A 115 -6.34 -1.48 -7.87
C ASN A 115 -6.48 -0.76 -6.53
N ILE A 116 -6.94 0.47 -6.60
CA ILE A 116 -6.97 1.38 -5.47
C ILE A 116 -8.42 1.80 -5.25
N LYS A 117 -8.92 1.58 -4.04
CA LYS A 117 -10.27 1.96 -3.66
C LYS A 117 -10.26 2.73 -2.34
N PHE A 118 -10.81 3.91 -2.39
CA PHE A 118 -11.03 4.74 -1.22
C PHE A 118 -12.50 5.01 -0.99
N TYR A 119 -12.93 4.82 0.23
CA TYR A 119 -14.25 5.17 0.73
C TYR A 119 -14.10 6.19 1.86
N THR A 120 -13.38 7.27 1.59
CA THR A 120 -12.93 8.24 2.59
C THR A 120 -13.07 9.66 2.06
N ASP A 121 -13.05 10.62 2.95
CA ASP A 121 -12.90 12.03 2.62
C ASP A 121 -11.39 12.32 2.40
N ASP A 122 -10.95 13.41 2.04
CA ASP A 122 -9.59 13.91 1.82
C ASP A 122 -8.45 12.88 1.60
N TYR A 123 -7.97 12.75 0.38
CA TYR A 123 -6.83 11.88 0.07
C TYR A 123 -5.91 12.45 -1.00
N ASN A 124 -4.65 12.07 -0.88
CA ASN A 124 -3.60 12.35 -1.84
C ASN A 124 -3.04 11.02 -2.38
N VAL A 125 -3.12 10.83 -3.68
CA VAL A 125 -2.67 9.59 -4.34
C VAL A 125 -1.63 9.92 -5.39
N ASN A 126 -0.48 9.27 -5.29
CA ASN A 126 0.55 9.32 -6.30
C ASN A 126 0.89 7.88 -6.74
N VAL A 127 0.69 7.58 -8.02
CA VAL A 127 1.02 6.28 -8.62
C VAL A 127 2.04 6.51 -9.72
N ILE A 128 3.19 5.88 -9.63
CA ILE A 128 4.23 5.89 -10.65
C ILE A 128 4.49 4.45 -11.06
N GLN A 129 4.26 4.12 -12.29
CA GLN A 129 4.56 2.82 -12.88
C GLN A 129 5.64 3.01 -13.93
N LYS A 130 6.74 2.31 -13.82
CA LYS A 130 7.88 2.38 -14.73
C LYS A 130 8.18 1.01 -15.28
N GLY A 131 8.65 0.93 -16.51
CA GLY A 131 9.01 -0.31 -17.13
C GLY A 131 8.36 -0.50 -18.50
N ALA A 132 8.72 -1.56 -19.16
CA ALA A 132 8.54 -1.70 -20.59
C ALA A 132 7.18 -2.23 -21.05
N THR A 133 6.33 -2.78 -20.20
CA THR A 133 5.15 -3.50 -20.68
C THR A 133 3.97 -3.52 -19.70
N ASN A 134 2.76 -3.49 -20.28
CA ASN A 134 1.47 -3.79 -19.63
C ASN A 134 1.25 -3.11 -18.30
N GLN A 135 1.10 -1.82 -18.32
CA GLN A 135 0.76 -1.05 -17.13
C GLN A 135 -0.74 -0.83 -17.10
N ALA A 136 -1.38 -1.28 -16.04
CA ALA A 136 -2.80 -1.07 -15.81
C ALA A 136 -3.04 -0.53 -14.40
N TYR A 137 -3.92 0.41 -14.28
CA TYR A 137 -4.38 0.88 -12.97
C TYR A 137 -5.89 1.05 -12.96
N SER A 138 -6.46 0.85 -11.81
CA SER A 138 -7.85 1.17 -11.52
C SER A 138 -7.90 1.94 -10.22
N VAL A 139 -8.48 3.12 -10.26
CA VAL A 139 -8.65 3.93 -9.05
C VAL A 139 -10.11 4.27 -8.92
N THR A 140 -10.73 3.82 -7.83
CA THR A 140 -12.12 4.07 -7.52
C THR A 140 -12.22 4.91 -6.25
N PHE A 141 -12.91 6.00 -6.34
CA PHE A 141 -13.17 6.88 -5.22
C PHE A 141 -14.67 6.93 -4.94
N ASN A 142 -15.04 6.67 -3.73
CA ASN A 142 -16.38 6.85 -3.25
C ASN A 142 -16.35 7.80 -2.06
N CYS A 143 -16.59 9.05 -2.33
CA CYS A 143 -16.53 10.10 -1.34
C CYS A 143 -17.93 10.50 -0.90
N VAL A 144 -18.14 10.69 0.38
CA VAL A 144 -19.43 10.99 0.97
C VAL A 144 -19.64 12.49 1.21
N SER A 145 -18.61 13.24 1.58
CA SER A 145 -18.71 14.69 1.80
C SER A 145 -17.33 15.41 1.70
N ASN A 146 -17.33 16.64 1.23
CA ASN A 146 -16.20 17.59 1.25
C ASN A 146 -14.83 17.06 0.79
N CYS A 147 -14.77 16.31 -0.28
CA CYS A 147 -13.55 15.63 -0.69
C CYS A 147 -12.53 16.53 -1.36
N THR A 148 -11.40 16.71 -0.74
CA THR A 148 -10.20 17.25 -1.37
C THR A 148 -9.36 16.12 -1.97
N LYS A 149 -9.07 16.19 -3.25
CA LYS A 149 -8.41 15.10 -3.98
C LYS A 149 -7.19 15.62 -4.71
N THR A 150 -6.08 14.93 -4.55
CA THR A 150 -4.92 15.10 -5.44
C THR A 150 -4.53 13.73 -6.00
N ILE A 151 -4.54 13.60 -7.31
CA ILE A 151 -4.16 12.36 -7.99
C ILE A 151 -3.09 12.70 -9.01
N SER A 152 -1.97 12.03 -8.94
CA SER A 152 -0.91 12.11 -9.92
C SER A 152 -0.53 10.71 -10.37
N ILE A 153 -0.67 10.41 -11.64
CA ILE A 153 -0.32 9.10 -12.22
C ILE A 153 0.69 9.33 -13.34
N THR A 154 1.82 8.67 -13.26
CA THR A 154 2.86 8.69 -14.28
C THR A 154 3.11 7.26 -14.74
N GLN A 155 3.09 7.01 -16.03
CA GLN A 155 3.48 5.76 -16.66
C GLN A 155 4.61 6.04 -17.66
N GLU A 156 5.68 5.30 -17.60
CA GLU A 156 6.86 5.45 -18.47
C GLU A 156 7.24 4.14 -19.15
#